data_24ecf199f29b36c9174d08c4876894b0
#
_entry.id   24ecf199f29b36c9174d08c4876894b0
#
_cell.length_a   1.000
_cell.length_b   1.000
_cell.length_c   1.000
_cell.angle_alpha   90.00
_cell.angle_beta   90.00
_cell.angle_gamma   90.00
#
_symmetry.space_group_name_H-M   'P 1'
#
loop_
_entity.id
_entity.type
_entity.pdbx_description
1 polymer ?
#
loop_
_entity_poly.entity_id
_entity_poly.type
_entity_poly.pdbx_seq_one_letter_code
_entity_poly.pdbx_strand_id
1 'polypeptide(L)'
;MGESVEDRAGMLVALSTLSPQPESVPINALVPVEGTPLADQFELDIMEMVRMVATARIVMPETQVRLSAGRTKMSIEGQALCFMAGANSIFSGEKLLTTPNPGLNEDMVMFKKLGLETQNPFETHNQPETVEATESQYQDMGENPKWS
;
A
#
# COMPACT_ATOMS: atom_id res chain seq x y z
N MET A 1 1.81 -11.05 -12.71
CA MET A 1 1.74 -10.66 -14.13
C MET A 1 2.63 -11.54 -14.99
N GLY A 2 2.87 -12.79 -14.57
CA GLY A 2 3.76 -13.73 -15.22
C GLY A 2 5.17 -13.80 -14.62
N GLU A 3 5.45 -13.02 -13.57
CA GLU A 3 6.71 -13.10 -12.84
C GLU A 3 6.83 -14.44 -12.09
N SER A 4 8.03 -14.98 -12.08
CA SER A 4 8.39 -16.18 -11.32
C SER A 4 8.49 -15.90 -9.82
N VAL A 5 8.68 -16.92 -9.01
CA VAL A 5 8.97 -16.77 -7.56
C VAL A 5 10.30 -16.04 -7.38
N GLU A 6 11.29 -16.34 -8.21
CA GLU A 6 12.61 -15.74 -8.22
C GLU A 6 12.54 -14.24 -8.53
N ASP A 7 11.70 -13.83 -9.50
CA ASP A 7 11.50 -12.40 -9.84
C ASP A 7 10.90 -11.65 -8.66
N ARG A 8 9.89 -12.23 -8.01
CA ARG A 8 9.26 -11.63 -6.81
C ARG A 8 10.24 -11.51 -5.65
N ALA A 9 11.02 -12.56 -5.41
CA ALA A 9 12.06 -12.54 -4.37
C ALA A 9 13.13 -11.49 -4.70
N GLY A 10 13.59 -11.43 -5.94
CA GLY A 10 14.57 -10.45 -6.41
C GLY A 10 14.09 -9.01 -6.23
N MET A 11 12.80 -8.73 -6.50
CA MET A 11 12.20 -7.43 -6.26
C MET A 11 12.19 -7.06 -4.77
N LEU A 12 11.83 -7.98 -3.87
CA LEU A 12 11.87 -7.73 -2.44
C LEU A 12 13.29 -7.49 -1.93
N VAL A 13 14.27 -8.26 -2.45
CA VAL A 13 15.69 -8.01 -2.13
C VAL A 13 16.11 -6.62 -2.59
N ALA A 14 15.78 -6.21 -3.81
CA ALA A 14 16.11 -4.89 -4.32
C ALA A 14 15.52 -3.78 -3.45
N LEU A 15 14.24 -3.88 -3.06
CA LEU A 15 13.59 -2.90 -2.20
C LEU A 15 14.20 -2.87 -0.78
N SER A 16 14.48 -4.03 -0.21
CA SER A 16 15.01 -4.14 1.17
C SER A 16 16.44 -3.63 1.31
N THR A 17 17.20 -3.58 0.21
CA THR A 17 18.59 -3.08 0.19
C THR A 17 18.69 -1.56 -0.05
N LEU A 18 17.58 -0.87 -0.31
CA LEU A 18 17.58 0.58 -0.40
C LEU A 18 17.87 1.23 0.97
N SER A 19 18.55 2.36 0.93
CA SER A 19 18.84 3.16 2.14
C SER A 19 18.45 4.63 1.91
N PRO A 20 17.39 5.11 2.56
CA PRO A 20 16.47 4.39 3.45
C PRO A 20 15.60 3.36 2.70
N GLN A 21 15.05 2.39 3.43
CA GLN A 21 14.04 1.48 2.90
C GLN A 21 12.77 2.25 2.51
N PRO A 22 11.94 1.74 1.59
CA PRO A 22 10.69 2.40 1.20
C PRO A 22 9.74 2.56 2.41
N GLU A 23 9.11 3.71 2.55
CA GLU A 23 8.10 3.95 3.58
C GLU A 23 6.88 3.05 3.41
N SER A 24 6.51 2.75 2.16
CA SER A 24 5.35 1.92 1.84
C SER A 24 5.59 1.07 0.60
N VAL A 25 5.23 -0.21 0.70
CA VAL A 25 5.29 -1.17 -0.41
C VAL A 25 3.89 -1.74 -0.66
N PRO A 26 3.24 -1.36 -1.78
CA PRO A 26 1.97 -1.95 -2.16
C PRO A 26 2.17 -3.35 -2.76
N ILE A 27 1.41 -4.33 -2.27
CA ILE A 27 1.33 -5.66 -2.83
C ILE A 27 -0.01 -5.79 -3.55
N ASN A 28 0.06 -6.02 -4.85
CA ASN A 28 -1.08 -6.07 -5.74
C ASN A 28 -1.33 -7.52 -6.20
N ALA A 29 -2.59 -7.93 -6.25
CA ALA A 29 -3.02 -9.09 -6.99
C ALA A 29 -3.57 -8.66 -8.35
N LEU A 30 -3.09 -9.30 -9.41
CA LEU A 30 -3.63 -9.07 -10.74
C LEU A 30 -5.12 -9.46 -10.78
N VAL A 31 -5.94 -8.57 -11.29
CA VAL A 31 -7.33 -8.87 -11.66
C VAL A 31 -7.36 -8.97 -13.17
N PRO A 32 -7.52 -10.16 -13.76
CA PRO A 32 -7.65 -10.30 -15.20
C PRO A 32 -8.87 -9.52 -15.71
N VAL A 33 -8.69 -8.75 -16.78
CA VAL A 33 -9.76 -7.96 -17.41
C VAL A 33 -9.85 -8.37 -18.87
N GLU A 34 -11.06 -8.72 -19.32
CA GLU A 34 -11.32 -9.09 -20.70
C GLU A 34 -10.88 -7.98 -21.67
N GLY A 35 -10.30 -8.35 -22.79
CA GLY A 35 -9.77 -7.42 -23.79
C GLY A 35 -8.39 -6.83 -23.47
N THR A 36 -7.75 -7.26 -22.38
CA THR A 36 -6.36 -6.87 -22.08
C THR A 36 -5.38 -8.01 -22.38
N PRO A 37 -4.08 -7.72 -22.60
CA PRO A 37 -3.06 -8.76 -22.82
C PRO A 37 -2.91 -9.76 -21.68
N LEU A 38 -3.42 -9.45 -20.49
CA LEU A 38 -3.35 -10.29 -19.28
C LEU A 38 -4.70 -10.93 -18.93
N ALA A 39 -5.68 -10.91 -19.83
CA ALA A 39 -7.02 -11.46 -19.59
C ALA A 39 -7.01 -12.96 -19.24
N ASP A 40 -6.10 -13.71 -19.85
CA ASP A 40 -6.00 -15.17 -19.68
C ASP A 40 -5.06 -15.60 -18.54
N GLN A 41 -4.61 -14.65 -17.71
CA GLN A 41 -3.79 -14.99 -16.55
C GLN A 41 -4.61 -15.68 -15.46
N PHE A 42 -4.02 -16.67 -14.81
CA PHE A 42 -4.65 -17.32 -13.67
C PHE A 42 -4.78 -16.36 -12.49
N GLU A 43 -5.85 -16.50 -11.73
CA GLU A 43 -5.98 -15.82 -10.44
C GLU A 43 -4.84 -16.26 -9.51
N LEU A 44 -4.26 -15.30 -8.81
CA LEU A 44 -3.19 -15.56 -7.86
C LEU A 44 -3.72 -16.38 -6.68
N ASP A 45 -3.02 -17.48 -6.37
CA ASP A 45 -3.30 -18.25 -5.15
C ASP A 45 -3.12 -17.35 -3.92
N ILE A 46 -4.11 -17.37 -3.04
CA ILE A 46 -4.10 -16.58 -1.80
C ILE A 46 -2.87 -16.89 -0.93
N MET A 47 -2.38 -18.12 -0.92
CA MET A 47 -1.20 -18.49 -0.15
C MET A 47 0.09 -17.90 -0.73
N GLU A 48 0.14 -17.66 -2.04
CA GLU A 48 1.26 -16.91 -2.65
C GLU A 48 1.23 -15.45 -2.21
N MET A 49 0.04 -14.86 -2.11
CA MET A 49 -0.13 -13.50 -1.60
C MET A 49 0.32 -13.40 -0.14
N VAL A 50 -0.11 -14.33 0.70
CA VAL A 50 0.30 -14.41 2.12
C VAL A 50 1.81 -14.55 2.26
N ARG A 51 2.45 -15.41 1.47
CA ARG A 51 3.92 -15.57 1.47
C ARG A 51 4.62 -14.27 1.06
N MET A 52 4.11 -13.59 0.03
CA MET A 52 4.67 -12.33 -0.43
C MET A 52 4.61 -11.26 0.66
N VAL A 53 3.47 -11.13 1.35
CA VAL A 53 3.27 -10.22 2.48
C VAL A 53 4.21 -10.57 3.64
N ALA A 54 4.28 -11.85 4.02
CA ALA A 54 5.15 -12.30 5.12
C ALA A 54 6.61 -12.02 4.82
N THR A 55 7.06 -12.32 3.60
CA THR A 55 8.45 -12.07 3.19
C THR A 55 8.75 -10.57 3.18
N ALA A 56 7.86 -9.74 2.63
CA ALA A 56 8.01 -8.28 2.63
C ALA A 56 8.16 -7.76 4.07
N ARG A 57 7.32 -8.22 5.00
CA ARG A 57 7.38 -7.82 6.42
C ARG A 57 8.69 -8.22 7.10
N ILE A 58 9.21 -9.41 6.80
CA ILE A 58 10.47 -9.89 7.41
C ILE A 58 11.66 -9.08 6.92
N VAL A 59 11.74 -8.80 5.61
CA VAL A 59 12.92 -8.12 5.03
C VAL A 59 12.82 -6.59 5.13
N MET A 60 11.64 -6.04 5.38
CA MET A 60 11.38 -4.60 5.54
C MET A 60 10.48 -4.35 6.77
N PRO A 61 11.02 -4.52 8.00
CA PRO A 61 10.21 -4.54 9.21
C PRO A 61 9.51 -3.21 9.55
N GLU A 62 10.03 -2.07 9.11
CA GLU A 62 9.48 -0.74 9.39
C GLU A 62 8.56 -0.23 8.27
N THR A 63 8.62 -0.86 7.09
CA THR A 63 7.84 -0.46 5.91
C THR A 63 6.35 -0.72 6.10
N GLN A 64 5.50 0.17 5.60
CA GLN A 64 4.08 -0.11 5.48
C GLN A 64 3.83 -1.13 4.35
N VAL A 65 3.55 -2.37 4.70
CA VAL A 65 3.15 -3.40 3.73
C VAL A 65 1.66 -3.26 3.46
N ARG A 66 1.32 -2.80 2.27
CA ARG A 66 -0.03 -2.43 1.90
C ARG A 66 -0.70 -3.48 1.04
N LEU A 67 -1.89 -3.95 1.44
CA LEU A 67 -2.79 -4.65 0.53
C LEU A 67 -3.44 -3.63 -0.39
N SER A 68 -3.23 -3.77 -1.70
CA SER A 68 -3.65 -2.78 -2.68
C SER A 68 -4.59 -3.37 -3.73
N ALA A 69 -4.32 -3.19 -5.03
CA ALA A 69 -5.22 -3.66 -6.09
C ALA A 69 -5.47 -5.18 -6.00
N GLY A 70 -6.70 -5.58 -6.31
CA GLY A 70 -7.12 -6.99 -6.32
C GLY A 70 -7.59 -7.54 -4.97
N ARG A 71 -7.42 -6.80 -3.85
CA ARG A 71 -7.86 -7.30 -2.55
C ARG A 71 -9.38 -7.56 -2.46
N THR A 72 -10.19 -6.83 -3.24
CA THR A 72 -11.65 -7.03 -3.30
C THR A 72 -12.06 -8.37 -3.90
N LYS A 73 -11.17 -9.05 -4.61
CA LYS A 73 -11.36 -10.41 -5.13
C LYS A 73 -10.98 -11.48 -4.13
N MET A 74 -10.26 -11.13 -3.07
CA MET A 74 -9.93 -12.05 -2.00
C MET A 74 -11.12 -12.25 -1.07
N SER A 75 -11.27 -13.46 -0.50
CA SER A 75 -12.19 -13.67 0.60
C SER A 75 -11.76 -12.85 1.84
N ILE A 76 -12.68 -12.64 2.76
CA ILE A 76 -12.38 -11.97 4.04
C ILE A 76 -11.29 -12.73 4.80
N GLU A 77 -11.33 -14.07 4.79
CA GLU A 77 -10.35 -14.93 5.43
C GLU A 77 -8.96 -14.77 4.78
N GLY A 78 -8.90 -14.66 3.45
CA GLY A 78 -7.66 -14.39 2.71
C GLY A 78 -7.04 -13.06 3.06
N GLN A 79 -7.85 -12.01 3.16
CA GLN A 79 -7.40 -10.69 3.62
C GLN A 79 -6.93 -10.76 5.08
N ALA A 80 -7.68 -11.44 5.96
CA ALA A 80 -7.31 -11.64 7.36
C ALA A 80 -5.94 -12.35 7.49
N LEU A 81 -5.71 -13.41 6.71
CA LEU A 81 -4.41 -14.09 6.67
C LEU A 81 -3.27 -13.13 6.24
N CYS A 82 -3.51 -12.25 5.28
CA CYS A 82 -2.51 -11.26 4.89
C CYS A 82 -2.19 -10.27 6.03
N PHE A 83 -3.18 -9.82 6.80
CA PHE A 83 -2.95 -8.98 7.99
C PHE A 83 -2.17 -9.74 9.06
N MET A 84 -2.53 -10.98 9.34
CA MET A 84 -1.79 -11.83 10.28
C MET A 84 -0.36 -12.12 9.82
N ALA A 85 -0.12 -12.16 8.51
CA ALA A 85 1.22 -12.33 7.92
C ALA A 85 2.07 -11.05 7.93
N GLY A 86 1.48 -9.88 8.27
CA GLY A 86 2.22 -8.64 8.45
C GLY A 86 1.84 -7.48 7.54
N ALA A 87 0.75 -7.59 6.75
CA ALA A 87 0.16 -6.41 6.12
C ALA A 87 -0.36 -5.48 7.22
N ASN A 88 -0.11 -4.17 7.09
CA ASN A 88 -0.52 -3.18 8.08
C ASN A 88 -1.09 -1.91 7.45
N SER A 89 -1.38 -1.94 6.16
CA SER A 89 -1.94 -0.79 5.44
C SER A 89 -2.89 -1.28 4.34
N ILE A 90 -3.92 -0.49 4.09
CA ILE A 90 -4.83 -0.64 2.94
C ILE A 90 -5.08 0.72 2.32
N PHE A 91 -5.60 0.71 1.10
CA PHE A 91 -6.17 1.92 0.50
C PHE A 91 -7.65 2.04 0.93
N SER A 92 -8.03 3.17 1.52
CA SER A 92 -9.37 3.43 2.07
C SER A 92 -10.24 4.36 1.21
N GLY A 93 -9.81 4.74 0.00
CA GLY A 93 -10.62 5.56 -0.91
C GLY A 93 -11.72 4.77 -1.62
N GLU A 94 -12.68 5.47 -2.25
CA GLU A 94 -13.81 4.85 -2.96
C GLU A 94 -13.37 4.02 -4.17
N LYS A 95 -12.30 4.44 -4.85
CA LYS A 95 -11.71 3.75 -5.99
C LYS A 95 -10.20 3.71 -5.89
N LEU A 96 -9.63 2.57 -6.26
CA LEU A 96 -8.21 2.43 -6.51
C LEU A 96 -8.01 2.33 -8.04
N LEU A 97 -7.55 3.43 -8.66
CA LEU A 97 -7.45 3.57 -10.12
C LEU A 97 -8.81 3.34 -10.79
N THR A 98 -8.98 2.23 -11.48
CA THR A 98 -10.20 1.85 -12.21
C THR A 98 -11.07 0.83 -11.47
N THR A 99 -10.57 0.25 -10.36
CA THR A 99 -11.25 -0.82 -9.63
C THR A 99 -11.95 -0.25 -8.40
N PRO A 100 -13.25 -0.58 -8.16
CA PRO A 100 -13.93 -0.24 -6.93
C PRO A 100 -13.19 -0.81 -5.71
N ASN A 101 -13.17 -0.06 -4.63
CA ASN A 101 -12.64 -0.51 -3.35
C ASN A 101 -13.81 -0.93 -2.44
N PRO A 102 -13.64 -1.85 -1.49
CA PRO A 102 -14.67 -2.12 -0.48
C PRO A 102 -15.06 -0.85 0.23
N GLY A 103 -16.33 -0.73 0.58
CA GLY A 103 -16.79 0.39 1.38
C GLY A 103 -16.04 0.45 2.72
N LEU A 104 -15.80 1.65 3.22
CA LEU A 104 -15.15 1.88 4.53
C LEU A 104 -15.78 1.04 5.65
N ASN A 105 -17.09 0.81 5.58
CA ASN A 105 -17.82 0.01 6.57
C ASN A 105 -17.42 -1.47 6.56
N GLU A 106 -17.16 -2.08 5.40
CA GLU A 106 -16.76 -3.49 5.30
C GLU A 106 -15.38 -3.71 5.89
N ASP A 107 -14.44 -2.81 5.63
CA ASP A 107 -13.11 -2.83 6.21
C ASP A 107 -13.16 -2.70 7.73
N MET A 108 -13.96 -1.77 8.25
CA MET A 108 -14.11 -1.58 9.70
C MET A 108 -14.72 -2.79 10.38
N VAL A 109 -15.68 -3.47 9.74
CA VAL A 109 -16.24 -4.73 10.26
C VAL A 109 -15.20 -5.84 10.32
N MET A 110 -14.37 -5.96 9.28
CA MET A 110 -13.27 -6.92 9.24
C MET A 110 -12.24 -6.62 10.34
N PHE A 111 -11.77 -5.38 10.46
CA PHE A 111 -10.78 -4.98 11.47
C PHE A 111 -11.28 -5.25 12.88
N LYS A 112 -12.54 -4.91 13.18
CA LYS A 112 -13.14 -5.21 14.47
C LYS A 112 -13.16 -6.72 14.78
N LYS A 113 -13.46 -7.57 13.80
CA LYS A 113 -13.42 -9.04 13.97
C LYS A 113 -12.00 -9.55 14.23
N LEU A 114 -11.00 -8.90 13.64
CA LEU A 114 -9.58 -9.25 13.81
C LEU A 114 -8.94 -8.61 15.06
N GLY A 115 -9.67 -7.76 15.80
CA GLY A 115 -9.11 -7.00 16.92
C GLY A 115 -8.07 -5.96 16.48
N LEU A 116 -8.17 -5.47 15.25
CA LEU A 116 -7.30 -4.44 14.70
C LEU A 116 -7.94 -3.07 14.83
N GLU A 117 -7.13 -2.06 15.11
CA GLU A 117 -7.53 -0.65 15.14
C GLU A 117 -6.84 0.11 14.00
N THR A 118 -7.56 1.04 13.40
CA THR A 118 -6.99 1.93 12.39
C THR A 118 -6.24 3.07 13.07
N GLN A 119 -5.03 3.34 12.61
CA GLN A 119 -4.30 4.54 13.03
C GLN A 119 -4.76 5.75 12.23
N ASN A 120 -4.76 6.92 12.88
CA ASN A 120 -5.00 8.17 12.18
C ASN A 120 -3.84 8.43 11.20
N PRO A 121 -4.12 8.65 9.91
CA PRO A 121 -3.05 8.81 8.90
C PRO A 121 -2.16 10.05 9.15
N PHE A 122 -2.56 10.96 10.03
CA PHE A 122 -1.80 12.17 10.38
C PHE A 122 -1.09 12.09 11.73
N GLU A 123 -1.24 11.01 12.49
CA GLU A 123 -0.44 10.76 13.67
C GLU A 123 0.88 10.09 13.25
N THR A 124 1.82 10.90 12.75
CA THR A 124 3.20 10.45 12.55
C THR A 124 3.86 10.25 13.92
N HIS A 125 4.31 9.05 14.20
CA HIS A 125 5.26 8.80 15.28
C HIS A 125 6.52 9.62 14.99
N ASN A 126 6.80 10.59 15.86
CA ASN A 126 8.02 11.41 15.90
C ASN A 126 8.31 12.27 14.66
N GLN A 127 7.62 13.41 14.55
CA GLN A 127 8.34 14.57 14.04
C GLN A 127 9.12 15.19 15.22
N PRO A 128 10.43 15.39 15.11
CA PRO A 128 11.10 16.32 16.01
C PRO A 128 10.42 17.68 15.83
N GLU A 129 10.21 18.39 16.94
CA GLU A 129 9.58 19.71 16.98
C GLU A 129 10.10 20.57 15.82
N THR A 130 9.22 20.90 14.89
CA THR A 130 9.55 21.82 13.82
C THR A 130 9.78 23.17 14.45
N VAL A 131 11.01 23.65 14.32
CA VAL A 131 11.38 25.04 14.53
C VAL A 131 10.34 25.92 13.82
N GLU A 132 9.64 26.76 14.56
CA GLU A 132 8.72 27.76 14.04
C GLU A 132 9.40 28.56 12.94
N ALA A 133 9.05 28.28 11.70
CA ALA A 133 9.37 29.17 10.60
C ALA A 133 8.48 30.39 10.75
N THR A 134 9.06 31.47 11.25
CA THR A 134 8.43 32.77 11.34
C THR A 134 7.93 33.20 9.96
N GLU A 135 6.67 33.57 9.86
CA GLU A 135 5.94 34.09 8.69
C GLU A 135 6.54 35.38 8.04
N SER A 136 7.76 35.74 8.38
CA SER A 136 8.44 36.96 7.93
C SER A 136 9.16 36.88 6.59
N GLN A 137 9.22 35.72 5.93
CA GLN A 137 10.00 35.57 4.68
C GLN A 137 9.18 35.48 3.39
N TYR A 138 7.87 35.59 3.43
CA TYR A 138 7.03 35.50 2.22
C TYR A 138 6.43 36.81 1.72
N GLN A 139 6.83 37.97 2.29
CA GLN A 139 6.30 39.29 1.88
C GLN A 139 7.11 40.02 0.82
N ASP A 140 8.19 39.47 0.29
CA ASP A 140 9.04 40.19 -0.66
C ASP A 140 9.28 39.42 -1.99
N MET A 141 8.23 38.89 -2.57
CA MET A 141 8.23 38.49 -3.99
C MET A 141 7.03 39.11 -4.69
N GLY A 142 7.18 40.42 -4.92
CA GLY A 142 6.26 41.23 -5.71
C GLY A 142 6.31 40.83 -7.19
N GLU A 143 5.11 40.93 -7.75
CA GLU A 143 4.78 41.24 -9.14
C GLU A 143 5.20 40.32 -10.28
N ASN A 144 4.17 39.70 -10.80
CA ASN A 144 4.01 38.99 -12.07
C ASN A 144 4.71 39.66 -13.27
N PRO A 145 5.53 38.95 -14.07
CA PRO A 145 5.83 39.39 -15.42
C PRO A 145 4.74 38.97 -16.40
N LYS A 146 4.14 39.96 -17.06
CA LYS A 146 3.25 39.78 -18.20
C LYS A 146 4.01 39.17 -19.36
N TRP A 147 3.52 38.06 -19.89
CA TRP A 147 3.95 37.52 -21.19
C TRP A 147 3.19 38.22 -22.30
N SER A 148 3.90 38.90 -23.17
CA SER A 148 3.45 39.41 -24.48
C SER A 148 3.85 38.43 -25.57
#